data_e0ff332b0a300cec86cbff594858836b
#
_entry.id   e0ff332b0a300cec86cbff594858836b
#
_cell.length_a   1.000
_cell.length_b   1.000
_cell.length_c   1.000
_cell.angle_alpha   90.00
_cell.angle_beta   90.00
_cell.angle_gamma   90.00
#
_symmetry.space_group_name_H-M   'P 1'
#
loop_
_entity.id
_entity.type
_entity.pdbx_description
1 polymer ?
#
loop_
_entity_poly.entity_id
_entity_poly.type
_entity_poly.pdbx_seq_one_letter_code
_entity_poly.pdbx_strand_id
1 'polypeptide(L)'
;MSSSRHPVALRLEQQVGGATKLLATVMLLPLADGIFAALVLSGALDTVVGIVQVGLLVFGGSATLAVILAEMDRGMVQQATSVLLVGVPLIVIAVVEAAFAPTIASVLDTVIFERFAAVVIVAIAAKTASATIGEYFPRPSIIVVLGLVASLDPAGAAIAMTPDTELMLRAGAAGFVGVGFAMGVVVLRPYIEGLVDIDRFRFGTAIALGTLAFSVIGLIPSNAPLPVFIVAGMLAFDPAAWM
;
A
#
# COMPACT_ATOMS: atom_id res chain seq x y z
N MET A 1 9.70 -17.44 -23.24
CA MET A 1 8.37 -17.69 -22.67
C MET A 1 8.26 -19.18 -22.37
N SER A 2 8.41 -19.58 -21.11
CA SER A 2 8.29 -20.99 -20.69
C SER A 2 6.80 -21.27 -20.43
N SER A 3 6.10 -21.90 -21.37
CA SER A 3 4.74 -22.35 -21.13
C SER A 3 4.79 -23.65 -20.31
N SER A 4 4.25 -23.62 -19.10
CA SER A 4 4.10 -24.81 -18.28
C SER A 4 3.18 -25.80 -18.99
N ARG A 5 3.66 -27.06 -19.18
CA ARG A 5 2.87 -28.14 -19.79
C ARG A 5 1.88 -28.79 -18.80
N HIS A 6 1.79 -28.30 -17.57
CA HIS A 6 0.91 -28.89 -16.55
C HIS A 6 -0.51 -28.34 -16.68
N PRO A 7 -1.57 -29.16 -16.86
CA PRO A 7 -2.92 -28.69 -17.13
C PRO A 7 -3.53 -27.82 -16.02
N VAL A 8 -3.10 -28.00 -14.78
CA VAL A 8 -3.54 -27.14 -13.65
C VAL A 8 -2.84 -25.78 -13.70
N ALA A 9 -1.54 -25.74 -14.06
CA ALA A 9 -0.80 -24.50 -14.19
C ALA A 9 -1.30 -23.68 -15.41
N LEU A 10 -1.63 -24.35 -16.52
CA LEU A 10 -2.25 -23.70 -17.69
C LEU A 10 -3.63 -23.12 -17.39
N ARG A 11 -4.46 -23.80 -16.59
CA ARG A 11 -5.76 -23.26 -16.16
C ARG A 11 -5.60 -22.07 -15.22
N LEU A 12 -4.64 -22.12 -14.30
CA LEU A 12 -4.30 -20.99 -13.44
C LEU A 12 -3.73 -19.81 -14.25
N GLU A 13 -2.87 -20.06 -15.23
CA GLU A 13 -2.37 -19.01 -16.13
C GLU A 13 -3.48 -18.38 -17.00
N GLN A 14 -4.46 -19.17 -17.42
CA GLN A 14 -5.62 -18.68 -18.18
C GLN A 14 -6.62 -17.94 -17.29
N GLN A 15 -6.80 -18.35 -16.02
CA GLN A 15 -7.66 -17.68 -15.05
C GLN A 15 -7.04 -16.41 -14.47
N VAL A 16 -5.72 -16.42 -14.23
CA VAL A 16 -4.96 -15.26 -13.74
C VAL A 16 -4.41 -14.50 -14.94
N GLY A 17 -5.24 -13.74 -15.63
CA GLY A 17 -4.81 -12.91 -16.77
C GLY A 17 -3.72 -11.89 -16.37
N GLY A 18 -2.98 -11.35 -17.35
CA GLY A 18 -1.89 -10.41 -17.16
C GLY A 18 -2.24 -9.22 -16.25
N ALA A 19 -3.47 -8.70 -16.37
CA ALA A 19 -3.98 -7.63 -15.53
C ALA A 19 -4.14 -8.03 -14.05
N THR A 20 -4.56 -9.27 -13.74
CA THR A 20 -4.62 -9.76 -12.36
C THR A 20 -3.22 -9.93 -11.76
N LYS A 21 -2.22 -10.36 -12.55
CA LYS A 21 -0.82 -10.41 -12.11
C LYS A 21 -0.29 -9.03 -11.80
N LEU A 22 -0.60 -8.04 -12.64
CA LEU A 22 -0.20 -6.65 -12.43
C LEU A 22 -0.87 -6.07 -11.17
N LEU A 23 -2.17 -6.33 -10.98
CA LEU A 23 -2.91 -5.97 -9.78
C LEU A 23 -2.26 -6.57 -8.52
N ALA A 24 -1.94 -7.88 -8.56
CA ALA A 24 -1.25 -8.55 -7.47
C ALA A 24 0.12 -7.92 -7.18
N THR A 25 0.90 -7.62 -8.22
CA THR A 25 2.20 -6.95 -8.06
C THR A 25 2.04 -5.61 -7.35
N VAL A 26 1.09 -4.78 -7.76
CA VAL A 26 0.92 -3.44 -7.19
C VAL A 26 0.37 -3.49 -5.76
N MET A 27 -0.62 -4.33 -5.48
CA MET A 27 -1.24 -4.40 -4.17
C MET A 27 -0.37 -5.10 -3.12
N LEU A 28 0.43 -6.11 -3.52
CA LEU A 28 1.31 -6.85 -2.61
C LEU A 28 2.71 -6.23 -2.48
N LEU A 29 3.08 -5.29 -3.37
CA LEU A 29 4.38 -4.66 -3.34
C LEU A 29 4.73 -4.02 -1.99
N PRO A 30 3.82 -3.29 -1.30
CA PRO A 30 4.10 -2.70 0.00
C PRO A 30 4.45 -3.72 1.09
N LEU A 31 3.90 -4.94 1.01
CA LEU A 31 4.25 -6.05 1.89
C LEU A 31 5.63 -6.60 1.50
N ALA A 32 5.84 -6.91 0.23
CA ALA A 32 7.09 -7.48 -0.27
C ALA A 32 8.32 -6.55 -0.08
N ASP A 33 8.13 -5.24 -0.20
CA ASP A 33 9.18 -4.23 -0.01
C ASP A 33 9.40 -3.86 1.48
N GLY A 34 8.59 -4.43 2.41
CA GLY A 34 8.69 -4.17 3.84
C GLY A 34 8.15 -2.80 4.29
N ILE A 35 7.47 -2.08 3.40
CA ILE A 35 6.89 -0.76 3.70
C ILE A 35 5.79 -0.86 4.73
N PHE A 36 4.93 -1.87 4.58
CA PHE A 36 3.85 -2.11 5.53
C PHE A 36 4.40 -2.50 6.91
N ALA A 37 5.40 -3.38 6.96
CA ALA A 37 6.09 -3.72 8.20
C ALA A 37 6.71 -2.47 8.87
N ALA A 38 7.30 -1.57 8.09
CA ALA A 38 7.85 -0.31 8.59
C ALA A 38 6.76 0.60 9.19
N LEU A 39 5.59 0.68 8.57
CA LEU A 39 4.44 1.43 9.09
C LEU A 39 3.86 0.81 10.35
N VAL A 40 3.79 -0.51 10.42
CA VAL A 40 3.37 -1.23 11.63
C VAL A 40 4.32 -0.93 12.78
N LEU A 41 5.63 -1.02 12.55
CA LEU A 41 6.67 -0.77 13.57
C LEU A 41 6.72 0.70 14.03
N SER A 42 6.37 1.65 13.15
CA SER A 42 6.30 3.08 13.48
C SER A 42 5.00 3.51 14.17
N GLY A 43 4.12 2.58 14.54
CA GLY A 43 2.85 2.90 15.20
C GLY A 43 1.80 3.54 14.28
N ALA A 44 1.98 3.50 12.95
CA ALA A 44 1.03 4.09 12.01
C ALA A 44 -0.39 3.48 12.08
N LEU A 45 -0.53 2.29 12.68
CA LEU A 45 -1.81 1.60 12.88
C LEU A 45 -2.43 1.82 14.27
N ASP A 46 -1.85 2.68 15.12
CA ASP A 46 -2.31 2.83 16.51
C ASP A 46 -3.66 3.53 16.64
N THR A 47 -4.11 4.20 15.58
CA THR A 47 -5.39 4.89 15.55
C THR A 47 -6.27 4.39 14.40
N VAL A 48 -7.59 4.50 14.54
CA VAL A 48 -8.54 4.18 13.45
C VAL A 48 -8.25 5.01 12.20
N VAL A 49 -7.88 6.28 12.37
CA VAL A 49 -7.51 7.16 11.26
C VAL A 49 -6.26 6.63 10.57
N GLY A 50 -5.25 6.20 11.35
CA GLY A 50 -4.03 5.61 10.81
C GLY A 50 -4.29 4.31 10.03
N ILE A 51 -5.16 3.43 10.54
CA ILE A 51 -5.59 2.21 9.84
C ILE A 51 -6.19 2.55 8.47
N VAL A 52 -7.11 3.53 8.44
CA VAL A 52 -7.75 3.97 7.19
C VAL A 52 -6.73 4.60 6.24
N GLN A 53 -5.84 5.44 6.76
CA GLN A 53 -4.78 6.07 5.96
C GLN A 53 -3.85 5.05 5.32
N VAL A 54 -3.33 4.10 6.10
CA VAL A 54 -2.46 3.04 5.59
C VAL A 54 -3.21 2.19 4.56
N GLY A 55 -4.44 1.79 4.85
CA GLY A 55 -5.27 1.03 3.92
C GLY A 55 -5.49 1.77 2.59
N LEU A 56 -5.88 3.04 2.64
CA LEU A 56 -6.14 3.83 1.44
C LEU A 56 -4.86 4.22 0.70
N LEU A 57 -3.84 4.74 1.39
CA LEU A 57 -2.67 5.32 0.75
C LEU A 57 -1.65 4.26 0.30
N VAL A 58 -1.50 3.19 1.08
CA VAL A 58 -0.47 2.18 0.82
C VAL A 58 -1.00 1.04 -0.03
N PHE A 59 -2.17 0.50 0.28
CA PHE A 59 -2.76 -0.61 -0.48
C PHE A 59 -3.71 -0.15 -1.59
N GLY A 60 -4.51 0.88 -1.33
CA GLY A 60 -5.56 1.34 -2.23
C GLY A 60 -5.17 2.54 -3.10
N GLY A 61 -4.37 3.45 -2.57
CA GLY A 61 -4.10 4.78 -3.14
C GLY A 61 -3.14 4.81 -4.31
N SER A 62 -2.70 3.67 -4.81
CA SER A 62 -1.94 3.63 -6.05
C SER A 62 -2.89 4.01 -7.21
N ALA A 63 -2.66 5.18 -7.81
CA ALA A 63 -3.30 5.53 -9.08
C ALA A 63 -3.09 4.42 -10.13
N THR A 64 -2.01 3.67 -10.01
CA THR A 64 -1.73 2.47 -10.80
C THR A 64 -2.82 1.40 -10.62
N LEU A 65 -3.38 1.24 -9.42
CA LEU A 65 -4.50 0.33 -9.17
C LEU A 65 -5.74 0.76 -9.94
N ALA A 66 -6.08 2.06 -9.91
CA ALA A 66 -7.21 2.60 -10.65
C ALA A 66 -7.02 2.43 -12.17
N VAL A 67 -5.79 2.68 -12.69
CA VAL A 67 -5.44 2.45 -14.10
C VAL A 67 -5.60 0.97 -14.47
N ILE A 68 -5.03 0.07 -13.67
CA ILE A 68 -5.09 -1.37 -13.95
C ILE A 68 -6.55 -1.84 -13.99
N LEU A 69 -7.37 -1.40 -13.06
CA LEU A 69 -8.80 -1.74 -13.03
C LEU A 69 -9.56 -1.11 -14.20
N ALA A 70 -9.19 0.11 -14.62
CA ALA A 70 -9.77 0.77 -15.78
C ALA A 70 -9.38 0.09 -17.10
N GLU A 71 -8.12 -0.33 -17.24
CA GLU A 71 -7.60 -1.03 -18.42
C GLU A 71 -7.98 -2.52 -18.48
N MET A 72 -8.53 -3.08 -17.40
CA MET A 72 -9.06 -4.43 -17.41
C MET A 72 -10.27 -4.50 -18.33
N ASP A 73 -10.08 -5.03 -19.56
CA ASP A 73 -11.13 -5.28 -20.53
C ASP A 73 -11.97 -6.53 -20.15
N ARG A 74 -12.51 -6.49 -18.93
CA ARG A 74 -13.26 -7.58 -18.30
C ARG A 74 -14.50 -7.05 -17.61
N GLY A 75 -15.56 -7.86 -17.58
CA GLY A 75 -16.78 -7.51 -16.87
C GLY A 75 -16.55 -7.31 -15.34
N MET A 76 -17.43 -6.54 -14.71
CA MET A 76 -17.38 -6.19 -13.27
C MET A 76 -17.14 -7.41 -12.36
N VAL A 77 -17.81 -8.54 -12.63
CA VAL A 77 -17.67 -9.76 -11.84
C VAL A 77 -16.25 -10.34 -11.89
N GLN A 78 -15.61 -10.30 -13.07
CA GLN A 78 -14.24 -10.80 -13.21
C GLN A 78 -13.22 -9.85 -12.56
N GLN A 79 -13.44 -8.54 -12.64
CA GLN A 79 -12.63 -7.55 -11.94
C GLN A 79 -12.75 -7.72 -10.42
N ALA A 80 -13.97 -7.85 -9.89
CA ALA A 80 -14.23 -8.11 -8.48
C ALA A 80 -13.57 -9.41 -8.01
N THR A 81 -13.66 -10.47 -8.80
CA THR A 81 -13.00 -11.76 -8.53
C THR A 81 -11.48 -11.59 -8.47
N SER A 82 -10.88 -10.80 -9.38
CA SER A 82 -9.44 -10.52 -9.36
C SER A 82 -9.02 -9.73 -8.11
N VAL A 83 -9.82 -8.73 -7.71
CA VAL A 83 -9.57 -7.97 -6.48
C VAL A 83 -9.63 -8.88 -5.25
N LEU A 84 -10.61 -9.76 -5.14
CA LEU A 84 -10.70 -10.70 -4.01
C LEU A 84 -9.57 -11.74 -4.01
N LEU A 85 -9.20 -12.25 -5.19
CA LEU A 85 -8.11 -13.21 -5.33
C LEU A 85 -6.76 -12.64 -4.84
N VAL A 86 -6.55 -11.35 -5.02
CA VAL A 86 -5.35 -10.65 -4.54
C VAL A 86 -5.54 -10.14 -3.12
N GLY A 87 -6.72 -9.64 -2.79
CA GLY A 87 -7.02 -8.99 -1.52
C GLY A 87 -7.02 -9.95 -0.33
N VAL A 88 -7.50 -11.19 -0.50
CA VAL A 88 -7.47 -12.18 0.58
C VAL A 88 -6.03 -12.52 0.99
N PRO A 89 -5.12 -12.90 0.08
CA PRO A 89 -3.71 -13.06 0.42
C PRO A 89 -3.07 -11.81 1.03
N LEU A 90 -3.39 -10.61 0.51
CA LEU A 90 -2.90 -9.36 1.07
C LEU A 90 -3.24 -9.22 2.55
N ILE A 91 -4.50 -9.42 2.92
CA ILE A 91 -4.95 -9.33 4.33
C ILE A 91 -4.23 -10.36 5.18
N VAL A 92 -4.12 -11.62 4.71
CA VAL A 92 -3.44 -12.69 5.45
C VAL A 92 -1.97 -12.35 5.69
N ILE A 93 -1.25 -11.88 4.66
CA ILE A 93 0.17 -11.52 4.77
C ILE A 93 0.33 -10.32 5.71
N ALA A 94 -0.52 -9.30 5.61
CA ALA A 94 -0.50 -8.14 6.51
C ALA A 94 -0.67 -8.54 7.99
N VAL A 95 -1.59 -9.47 8.28
CA VAL A 95 -1.78 -10.02 9.64
C VAL A 95 -0.53 -10.79 10.10
N VAL A 96 0.08 -11.58 9.21
CA VAL A 96 1.31 -12.33 9.52
C VAL A 96 2.48 -11.38 9.78
N GLU A 97 2.67 -10.33 8.97
CA GLU A 97 3.72 -9.33 9.21
C GLU A 97 3.52 -8.64 10.57
N ALA A 98 2.28 -8.26 10.90
CA ALA A 98 1.96 -7.66 12.19
C ALA A 98 2.22 -8.60 13.38
N ALA A 99 2.05 -9.92 13.22
CA ALA A 99 2.34 -10.89 14.26
C ALA A 99 3.84 -10.93 14.62
N PHE A 100 4.74 -10.63 13.68
CA PHE A 100 6.19 -10.56 13.91
C PHE A 100 6.66 -9.18 14.37
N ALA A 101 5.84 -8.13 14.24
CA ALA A 101 6.23 -6.76 14.53
C ALA A 101 6.75 -6.55 15.97
N PRO A 102 6.11 -7.07 17.04
CA PRO A 102 6.64 -6.91 18.41
C PRO A 102 8.01 -7.57 18.59
N THR A 103 8.23 -8.72 17.96
CA THR A 103 9.52 -9.43 18.00
C THR A 103 10.61 -8.62 17.30
N ILE A 104 10.30 -8.01 16.15
CA ILE A 104 11.23 -7.17 15.41
C ILE A 104 11.49 -5.88 16.19
N ALA A 105 10.45 -5.25 16.75
CA ALA A 105 10.59 -4.03 17.55
C ALA A 105 11.49 -4.22 18.77
N SER A 106 11.51 -5.41 19.39
CA SER A 106 12.34 -5.70 20.57
C SER A 106 13.85 -5.67 20.32
N VAL A 107 14.28 -5.71 19.07
CA VAL A 107 15.70 -5.70 18.65
C VAL A 107 16.09 -4.44 17.88
N LEU A 108 15.19 -3.45 17.80
CA LEU A 108 15.38 -2.23 17.05
C LEU A 108 15.27 -0.97 17.94
N ASP A 109 16.11 0.03 17.67
CA ASP A 109 15.82 1.41 18.02
C ASP A 109 14.70 1.93 17.12
N THR A 110 13.49 2.01 17.67
CA THR A 110 12.28 2.40 16.90
C THR A 110 12.38 3.82 16.37
N VAL A 111 13.03 4.75 17.09
CA VAL A 111 13.19 6.15 16.66
C VAL A 111 14.07 6.26 15.41
N ILE A 112 15.16 5.49 15.37
CA ILE A 112 16.01 5.43 14.18
C ILE A 112 15.23 4.78 13.03
N PHE A 113 14.53 3.68 13.30
CA PHE A 113 13.78 2.95 12.29
C PHE A 113 12.65 3.79 11.67
N GLU A 114 11.89 4.55 12.48
CA GLU A 114 10.83 5.46 12.01
C GLU A 114 11.33 6.49 11.00
N ARG A 115 12.55 7.02 11.20
CA ARG A 115 13.17 7.96 10.25
C ARG A 115 13.44 7.31 8.91
N PHE A 116 13.91 6.07 8.89
CA PHE A 116 14.10 5.32 7.65
C PHE A 116 12.75 4.96 7.01
N ALA A 117 11.73 4.60 7.81
CA ALA A 117 10.38 4.37 7.32
C ALA A 117 9.83 5.61 6.61
N ALA A 118 10.00 6.80 7.20
CA ALA A 118 9.60 8.06 6.55
C ALA A 118 10.32 8.28 5.22
N VAL A 119 11.64 8.03 5.15
CA VAL A 119 12.42 8.14 3.89
C VAL A 119 11.90 7.16 2.83
N VAL A 120 11.53 5.93 3.24
CA VAL A 120 10.90 4.94 2.34
C VAL A 120 9.61 5.50 1.75
N ILE A 121 8.72 6.04 2.60
CA ILE A 121 7.44 6.60 2.17
C ILE A 121 7.65 7.79 1.22
N VAL A 122 8.61 8.67 1.50
CA VAL A 122 9.00 9.77 0.60
C VAL A 122 9.47 9.24 -0.75
N ALA A 123 10.30 8.20 -0.77
CA ALA A 123 10.77 7.59 -2.01
C ALA A 123 9.61 7.04 -2.86
N ILE A 124 8.59 6.44 -2.20
CA ILE A 124 7.38 5.98 -2.88
C ILE A 124 6.54 7.15 -3.39
N ALA A 125 6.34 8.17 -2.55
CA ALA A 125 5.63 9.39 -2.93
C ALA A 125 6.28 10.03 -4.17
N ALA A 126 7.61 10.15 -4.21
CA ALA A 126 8.36 10.66 -5.34
C ALA A 126 8.15 9.81 -6.61
N LYS A 127 8.20 8.48 -6.50
CA LYS A 127 7.93 7.56 -7.62
C LYS A 127 6.48 7.65 -8.10
N THR A 128 5.55 7.84 -7.19
CA THR A 128 4.13 8.01 -7.51
C THR A 128 3.88 9.33 -8.22
N ALA A 129 4.55 10.42 -7.78
CA ALA A 129 4.41 11.73 -8.40
C ALA A 129 4.99 11.77 -9.82
N SER A 130 6.18 11.19 -10.01
CA SER A 130 6.90 11.23 -11.30
C SER A 130 7.85 10.05 -11.42
N ALA A 131 7.77 9.32 -12.52
CA ALA A 131 8.71 8.25 -12.85
C ALA A 131 10.15 8.78 -12.91
N THR A 132 10.36 9.92 -13.55
CA THR A 132 11.68 10.56 -13.69
C THR A 132 12.29 10.95 -12.34
N ILE A 133 11.50 11.56 -11.44
CA ILE A 133 11.98 11.88 -10.09
C ILE A 133 12.24 10.61 -9.31
N GLY A 134 11.39 9.59 -9.46
CA GLY A 134 11.52 8.31 -8.79
C GLY A 134 12.79 7.53 -9.13
N GLU A 135 13.39 7.76 -10.30
CA GLU A 135 14.65 7.11 -10.71
C GLU A 135 15.86 7.54 -9.86
N TYR A 136 15.82 8.74 -9.29
CA TYR A 136 16.89 9.24 -8.40
C TYR A 136 16.83 8.63 -7.00
N PHE A 137 15.71 8.02 -6.62
CA PHE A 137 15.56 7.40 -5.31
C PHE A 137 15.97 5.92 -5.33
N PRO A 138 16.67 5.45 -4.29
CA PRO A 138 16.93 4.01 -4.12
C PRO A 138 15.62 3.21 -4.10
N ARG A 139 15.73 1.91 -4.34
CA ARG A 139 14.57 1.01 -4.18
C ARG A 139 14.11 1.05 -2.72
N PRO A 140 12.78 1.13 -2.45
CA PRO A 140 12.25 1.15 -1.09
C PRO A 140 12.81 0.04 -0.20
N SER A 141 12.90 -1.19 -0.70
CA SER A 141 13.47 -2.33 0.02
C SER A 141 14.91 -2.12 0.47
N ILE A 142 15.74 -1.42 -0.31
CA ILE A 142 17.12 -1.09 0.09
C ILE A 142 17.11 -0.14 1.28
N ILE A 143 16.25 0.88 1.27
CA ILE A 143 16.14 1.83 2.38
C ILE A 143 15.64 1.12 3.65
N VAL A 144 14.66 0.19 3.52
CA VAL A 144 14.16 -0.62 4.65
C VAL A 144 15.28 -1.47 5.24
N VAL A 145 16.06 -2.17 4.41
CA VAL A 145 17.21 -2.99 4.88
C VAL A 145 18.25 -2.13 5.58
N LEU A 146 18.59 -0.96 5.02
CA LEU A 146 19.52 -0.02 5.66
C LEU A 146 18.97 0.48 6.99
N GLY A 147 17.67 0.79 7.06
CA GLY A 147 16.98 1.18 8.28
C GLY A 147 17.03 0.09 9.35
N LEU A 148 16.75 -1.15 8.99
CA LEU A 148 16.85 -2.29 9.89
C LEU A 148 18.28 -2.44 10.44
N VAL A 149 19.28 -2.39 9.57
CA VAL A 149 20.69 -2.52 10.01
C VAL A 149 21.11 -1.35 10.89
N ALA A 150 20.74 -0.11 10.55
CA ALA A 150 21.08 1.09 11.28
C ALA A 150 20.41 1.19 12.66
N SER A 151 19.22 0.58 12.80
CA SER A 151 18.43 0.59 14.03
C SER A 151 18.63 -0.63 14.92
N LEU A 152 19.50 -1.58 14.54
CA LEU A 152 19.77 -2.77 15.37
C LEU A 152 20.28 -2.38 16.75
N ASP A 153 19.54 -2.73 17.79
CA ASP A 153 19.95 -2.64 19.20
C ASP A 153 19.87 -4.01 19.87
N PRO A 154 20.95 -4.81 19.78
CA PRO A 154 20.96 -6.16 20.34
C PRO A 154 21.04 -6.18 21.88
N ALA A 155 21.28 -5.05 22.54
CA ALA A 155 21.43 -4.99 23.99
C ALA A 155 20.09 -5.22 24.75
N GLY A 156 18.95 -5.01 24.07
CA GLY A 156 17.60 -5.24 24.60
C GLY A 156 16.91 -6.51 24.09
N ALA A 157 17.62 -7.32 23.29
CA ALA A 157 17.03 -8.44 22.55
C ALA A 157 16.43 -9.52 23.47
N ALA A 158 15.14 -9.45 23.73
CA ALA A 158 14.35 -10.55 24.26
C ALA A 158 13.58 -11.17 23.07
N ILE A 159 14.14 -12.19 22.43
CA ILE A 159 13.45 -12.92 21.36
C ILE A 159 12.31 -13.75 22.00
N ALA A 160 11.25 -13.09 22.38
CA ALA A 160 10.00 -13.72 22.78
C ALA A 160 8.99 -13.46 21.66
N MET A 161 8.50 -14.53 21.01
CA MET A 161 7.37 -14.41 20.09
C MET A 161 6.11 -14.15 20.93
N THR A 162 5.77 -12.87 21.07
CA THR A 162 4.53 -12.43 21.73
C THR A 162 3.67 -11.72 20.66
N PRO A 163 2.86 -12.49 19.89
CA PRO A 163 2.00 -11.87 18.88
C PRO A 163 0.98 -10.95 19.58
N ASP A 164 0.92 -9.71 19.12
CA ASP A 164 -0.10 -8.76 19.54
C ASP A 164 -1.36 -8.93 18.69
N THR A 165 -2.39 -9.54 19.26
CA THR A 165 -3.66 -9.80 18.58
C THR A 165 -4.35 -8.51 18.15
N GLU A 166 -4.23 -7.43 18.92
CA GLU A 166 -4.84 -6.14 18.55
C GLU A 166 -4.15 -5.54 17.33
N LEU A 167 -2.82 -5.57 17.29
CA LEU A 167 -2.04 -5.12 16.16
C LEU A 167 -2.33 -5.95 14.89
N MET A 168 -2.48 -7.27 15.05
CA MET A 168 -2.87 -8.17 13.96
C MET A 168 -4.25 -7.80 13.39
N LEU A 169 -5.22 -7.51 14.25
CA LEU A 169 -6.57 -7.08 13.84
C LEU A 169 -6.52 -5.72 13.12
N ARG A 170 -5.74 -4.77 13.62
CA ARG A 170 -5.54 -3.46 13.00
C ARG A 170 -4.89 -3.59 11.61
N ALA A 171 -3.90 -4.46 11.48
CA ALA A 171 -3.25 -4.77 10.19
C ALA A 171 -4.23 -5.40 9.19
N GLY A 172 -5.02 -6.38 9.64
CA GLY A 172 -6.08 -6.96 8.84
C GLY A 172 -7.12 -5.93 8.41
N ALA A 173 -7.50 -5.01 9.31
CA ALA A 173 -8.42 -3.92 9.01
C ALA A 173 -7.84 -2.95 7.96
N ALA A 174 -6.55 -2.61 8.03
CA ALA A 174 -5.90 -1.79 7.01
C ALA A 174 -5.92 -2.48 5.63
N GLY A 175 -5.59 -3.77 5.59
CA GLY A 175 -5.71 -4.57 4.37
C GLY A 175 -7.15 -4.60 3.83
N PHE A 176 -8.15 -4.75 4.71
CA PHE A 176 -9.56 -4.72 4.33
C PHE A 176 -9.99 -3.36 3.75
N VAL A 177 -9.51 -2.25 4.32
CA VAL A 177 -9.76 -0.90 3.78
C VAL A 177 -9.18 -0.78 2.36
N GLY A 178 -7.96 -1.26 2.11
CA GLY A 178 -7.34 -1.24 0.80
C GLY A 178 -8.10 -2.08 -0.24
N VAL A 179 -8.51 -3.29 0.14
CA VAL A 179 -9.34 -4.17 -0.70
C VAL A 179 -10.71 -3.55 -0.95
N GLY A 180 -11.33 -2.96 0.08
CA GLY A 180 -12.59 -2.25 -0.02
C GLY A 180 -12.53 -1.07 -0.98
N PHE A 181 -11.45 -0.30 -0.94
CA PHE A 181 -11.20 0.78 -1.91
C PHE A 181 -11.09 0.24 -3.34
N ALA A 182 -10.30 -0.81 -3.56
CA ALA A 182 -10.18 -1.45 -4.88
C ALA A 182 -11.55 -1.97 -5.38
N MET A 183 -12.34 -2.58 -4.50
CA MET A 183 -13.70 -3.02 -4.83
C MET A 183 -14.61 -1.83 -5.14
N GLY A 184 -14.49 -0.74 -4.39
CA GLY A 184 -15.21 0.51 -4.64
C GLY A 184 -14.91 1.06 -6.04
N VAL A 185 -13.64 1.07 -6.46
CA VAL A 185 -13.24 1.48 -7.82
C VAL A 185 -13.91 0.59 -8.88
N VAL A 186 -13.94 -0.74 -8.68
CA VAL A 186 -14.62 -1.66 -9.62
C VAL A 186 -16.11 -1.35 -9.75
N VAL A 187 -16.80 -1.14 -8.62
CA VAL A 187 -18.25 -0.89 -8.61
C VAL A 187 -18.57 0.50 -9.16
N LEU A 188 -17.77 1.50 -8.84
CA LEU A 188 -17.99 2.88 -9.27
C LEU A 188 -17.46 3.18 -10.67
N ARG A 189 -16.67 2.27 -11.27
CA ARG A 189 -16.07 2.45 -12.59
C ARG A 189 -17.04 3.03 -13.64
N PRO A 190 -18.27 2.49 -13.82
CA PRO A 190 -19.19 3.03 -14.84
C PRO A 190 -19.57 4.48 -14.64
N TYR A 191 -19.43 5.00 -13.42
CA TYR A 191 -19.78 6.36 -13.03
C TYR A 191 -18.60 7.31 -12.99
N ILE A 192 -17.37 6.82 -12.83
CA ILE A 192 -16.16 7.64 -12.68
C ILE A 192 -15.29 7.62 -13.95
N GLU A 193 -15.52 6.68 -14.87
CA GLU A 193 -14.80 6.58 -16.14
C GLU A 193 -15.05 7.86 -16.97
N GLY A 194 -13.96 8.56 -17.32
CA GLY A 194 -14.02 9.85 -18.01
C GLY A 194 -14.24 11.09 -17.11
N LEU A 195 -14.59 10.91 -15.82
CA LEU A 195 -14.77 12.02 -14.88
C LEU A 195 -13.51 12.30 -14.04
N VAL A 196 -12.63 11.33 -13.92
CA VAL A 196 -11.43 11.42 -13.07
C VAL A 196 -10.17 11.51 -13.91
N ASP A 197 -9.43 12.60 -13.70
CA ASP A 197 -8.08 12.77 -14.23
C ASP A 197 -7.09 11.94 -13.40
N ILE A 198 -6.61 10.86 -13.99
CA ILE A 198 -5.73 9.89 -13.34
C ILE A 198 -4.39 10.52 -12.95
N ASP A 199 -3.86 11.44 -13.75
CA ASP A 199 -2.58 12.08 -13.45
C ASP A 199 -2.70 13.05 -12.26
N ARG A 200 -3.81 13.79 -12.16
CA ARG A 200 -4.12 14.60 -10.98
C ARG A 200 -4.32 13.74 -9.75
N PHE A 201 -5.06 12.64 -9.87
CA PHE A 201 -5.26 11.70 -8.76
C PHE A 201 -3.93 11.11 -8.28
N ARG A 202 -3.05 10.70 -9.20
CA ARG A 202 -1.72 10.18 -8.91
C ARG A 202 -0.85 11.19 -8.18
N PHE A 203 -0.82 12.43 -8.66
CA PHE A 203 -0.07 13.51 -8.03
C PHE A 203 -0.60 13.83 -6.63
N GLY A 204 -1.92 13.90 -6.49
CA GLY A 204 -2.56 14.14 -5.19
C GLY A 204 -2.30 13.01 -4.18
N THR A 205 -2.32 11.76 -4.62
CA THR A 205 -1.95 10.60 -3.79
C THR A 205 -0.49 10.67 -3.36
N ALA A 206 0.41 11.11 -4.24
CA ALA A 206 1.82 11.32 -3.90
C ALA A 206 2.00 12.38 -2.79
N ILE A 207 1.23 13.48 -2.84
CA ILE A 207 1.24 14.51 -1.78
C ILE A 207 0.74 13.91 -0.47
N ALA A 208 -0.34 13.13 -0.49
CA ALA A 208 -0.88 12.48 0.70
C ALA A 208 0.12 11.48 1.31
N LEU A 209 0.83 10.71 0.48
CA LEU A 209 1.93 9.82 0.92
C LEU A 209 3.09 10.62 1.52
N GLY A 210 3.50 11.74 0.91
CA GLY A 210 4.50 12.62 1.49
C GLY A 210 4.07 13.17 2.87
N THR A 211 2.79 13.54 2.98
CA THR A 211 2.20 13.96 4.26
C THR A 211 2.24 12.83 5.29
N LEU A 212 1.97 11.58 4.88
CA LEU A 212 2.08 10.41 5.76
C LEU A 212 3.52 10.23 6.27
N ALA A 213 4.53 10.41 5.42
CA ALA A 213 5.93 10.33 5.83
C ALA A 213 6.27 11.35 6.94
N PHE A 214 5.82 12.60 6.78
CA PHE A 214 6.04 13.64 7.81
C PHE A 214 5.25 13.39 9.08
N SER A 215 4.09 12.74 9.01
CA SER A 215 3.32 12.37 10.21
C SER A 215 3.98 11.24 10.99
N VAL A 216 4.60 10.28 10.32
CA VAL A 216 5.34 9.16 10.96
C VAL A 216 6.47 9.69 11.84
N ILE A 217 7.20 10.70 11.40
CA ILE A 217 8.28 11.31 12.20
C ILE A 217 7.81 12.47 13.11
N GLY A 218 6.50 12.63 13.28
CA GLY A 218 5.91 13.59 14.22
C GLY A 218 6.04 15.06 13.82
N LEU A 219 6.41 15.40 12.57
CA LEU A 219 6.52 16.78 12.10
C LEU A 219 5.16 17.43 11.83
N ILE A 220 4.14 16.64 11.57
CA ILE A 220 2.75 17.08 11.35
C ILE A 220 1.80 16.14 12.07
N PRO A 221 0.54 16.56 12.32
CA PRO A 221 -0.46 15.71 12.98
C PRO A 221 -0.68 14.39 12.24
N SER A 222 -0.82 13.29 12.98
CA SER A 222 -1.01 11.94 12.43
C SER A 222 -2.28 11.77 11.60
N ASN A 223 -3.27 12.63 11.75
CA ASN A 223 -4.52 12.62 10.99
C ASN A 223 -4.47 13.48 9.70
N ALA A 224 -3.38 14.22 9.45
CA ALA A 224 -3.27 15.11 8.30
C ALA A 224 -3.29 14.41 6.91
N PRO A 225 -2.73 13.19 6.71
CA PRO A 225 -2.71 12.55 5.40
C PRO A 225 -4.11 12.28 4.83
N LEU A 226 -5.09 11.92 5.67
CA LEU A 226 -6.43 11.57 5.20
C LEU A 226 -7.19 12.76 4.58
N PRO A 227 -7.28 13.95 5.21
CA PRO A 227 -7.84 15.13 4.57
C PRO A 227 -7.14 15.50 3.26
N VAL A 228 -5.80 15.38 3.21
CA VAL A 228 -5.03 15.65 1.98
C VAL A 228 -5.44 14.68 0.87
N PHE A 229 -5.58 13.40 1.19
CA PHE A 229 -6.03 12.39 0.22
C PHE A 229 -7.46 12.68 -0.29
N ILE A 230 -8.38 13.05 0.60
CA ILE A 230 -9.76 13.39 0.23
C ILE A 230 -9.79 14.61 -0.71
N VAL A 231 -9.07 15.69 -0.35
CA VAL A 231 -8.98 16.89 -1.19
C VAL A 231 -8.34 16.55 -2.55
N ALA A 232 -7.29 15.74 -2.56
CA ALA A 232 -6.64 15.28 -3.78
C ALA A 232 -7.60 14.50 -4.69
N GLY A 233 -8.42 13.61 -4.10
CA GLY A 233 -9.47 12.90 -4.82
C GLY A 233 -10.51 13.86 -5.42
N MET A 234 -10.95 14.86 -4.66
CA MET A 234 -11.90 15.87 -5.17
C MET A 234 -11.30 16.69 -6.33
N LEU A 235 -10.02 17.09 -6.24
CA LEU A 235 -9.35 17.85 -7.28
C LEU A 235 -9.03 17.03 -8.54
N ALA A 236 -9.11 15.72 -8.45
CA ALA A 236 -8.93 14.82 -9.59
C ALA A 236 -10.17 14.75 -10.49
N PHE A 237 -11.34 15.20 -10.04
CA PHE A 237 -12.52 15.31 -10.89
C PHE A 237 -12.34 16.41 -11.94
N ASP A 238 -12.62 16.08 -13.20
CA ASP A 238 -12.60 17.05 -14.29
C ASP A 238 -13.98 17.73 -14.43
N PRO A 239 -14.09 19.05 -14.10
CA PRO A 239 -15.36 19.76 -14.23
C PRO A 239 -15.85 19.87 -15.67
N ALA A 240 -14.95 19.77 -16.65
CA ALA A 240 -15.30 19.84 -18.09
C ALA A 240 -16.03 18.58 -18.58
N ALA A 241 -15.93 17.45 -17.86
CA ALA A 241 -16.65 16.23 -18.21
C ALA A 241 -18.18 16.30 -17.98
N TRP A 242 -18.67 17.39 -17.34
CA TRP A 242 -20.10 17.62 -17.08
C TRP A 242 -20.74 18.61 -18.06
N MET A 243 -19.96 19.23 -18.94
CA MET A 243 -20.40 20.17 -19.98
C MET A 243 -20.44 19.51 -21.37
#